data_e1a24a2b0261e0ffd1f6a1d3e5e0190f
#
_entry.id   e1a24a2b0261e0ffd1f6a1d3e5e0190f
#
_cell.length_a   1.000
_cell.length_b   1.000
_cell.length_c   1.000
_cell.angle_alpha   90.00
_cell.angle_beta   90.00
_cell.angle_gamma   90.00
#
_symmetry.space_group_name_H-M   'P 1'
#
loop_
_entity.id
_entity.type
_entity.pdbx_description
1 polymer ?
#
loop_
_entity_poly.entity_id
_entity_poly.type
_entity_poly.pdbx_seq_one_letter_code
_entity_poly.pdbx_strand_id
1 'polypeptide(L)'
;MPTERDLFAELSASAHLEDLGKGRRGATLTRVDEANGVPLVRTTTQYSSPTQRFRAVHERLAQQIQEHAAIPVGFNNALIESYTNAYRIMGSHSDQALDLADESFIAVFSCYQHPEVSPRKLIFESKDSDSDGFEIPLVHNSVVAFSVESNRRFKHKIVLDAVAAADNQWLGVTFRTSKTFLRFRDGHAYLPQGARLTSADDEQRREFYRLRRRENNETDFTYPPLTYTVSEIDLLPPV
;
A
#
# COMPACT_ATOMS: atom_id res chain seq x y z
N MET A 1 11.34 15.03 5.07
CA MET A 1 12.42 15.15 4.06
C MET A 1 12.43 16.58 3.56
N PRO A 2 13.53 17.33 3.65
CA PRO A 2 13.60 18.67 3.09
C PRO A 2 13.55 18.58 1.56
N THR A 3 12.66 19.32 0.93
CA THR A 3 12.56 19.40 -0.52
C THR A 3 12.11 20.83 -0.90
N GLU A 4 12.73 21.38 -1.94
CA GLU A 4 12.30 22.63 -2.56
C GLU A 4 11.14 22.42 -3.54
N ARG A 5 10.72 21.15 -3.76
CA ARG A 5 9.69 20.76 -4.72
C ARG A 5 8.35 20.60 -4.02
N ASP A 6 7.29 20.97 -4.69
CA ASP A 6 5.93 20.64 -4.30
C ASP A 6 5.63 19.18 -4.62
N LEU A 7 5.99 18.28 -3.69
CA LEU A 7 5.75 16.84 -3.85
C LEU A 7 4.26 16.50 -3.88
N PHE A 8 3.40 17.29 -3.25
CA PHE A 8 1.96 17.07 -3.33
C PHE A 8 1.46 17.24 -4.78
N ALA A 9 1.83 18.33 -5.44
CA ALA A 9 1.45 18.58 -6.83
C ALA A 9 2.09 17.55 -7.80
N GLU A 10 3.39 17.25 -7.65
CA GLU A 10 4.07 16.25 -8.49
C GLU A 10 3.42 14.86 -8.37
N LEU A 11 3.14 14.40 -7.15
CA LEU A 11 2.55 13.08 -6.91
C LEU A 11 1.08 13.03 -7.34
N SER A 12 0.30 14.07 -7.08
CA SER A 12 -1.11 14.16 -7.53
C SER A 12 -1.24 14.06 -9.04
N ALA A 13 -0.27 14.61 -9.79
CA ALA A 13 -0.23 14.54 -11.25
C ALA A 13 0.45 13.28 -11.80
N SER A 14 1.06 12.46 -10.94
CA SER A 14 1.87 11.31 -11.37
C SER A 14 1.07 10.06 -11.69
N ALA A 15 -0.15 9.93 -11.18
CA ALA A 15 -1.00 8.77 -11.35
C ALA A 15 -2.47 9.17 -11.56
N HIS A 16 -3.20 8.33 -12.27
CA HIS A 16 -4.66 8.43 -12.34
C HIS A 16 -5.25 7.80 -11.08
N LEU A 17 -5.79 8.63 -10.17
CA LEU A 17 -6.41 8.18 -8.93
C LEU A 17 -7.91 7.95 -9.14
N GLU A 18 -8.37 6.70 -9.00
CA GLU A 18 -9.78 6.36 -9.05
C GLU A 18 -10.52 6.86 -7.80
N ASP A 19 -11.77 7.28 -7.99
CA ASP A 19 -12.65 7.61 -6.88
C ASP A 19 -13.18 6.32 -6.22
N LEU A 20 -12.82 6.12 -4.97
CA LEU A 20 -13.22 4.97 -4.15
C LEU A 20 -14.37 5.32 -3.19
N GLY A 21 -14.94 6.51 -3.34
CA GLY A 21 -16.02 7.04 -2.53
C GLY A 21 -15.59 7.65 -1.20
N LYS A 22 -16.51 8.36 -0.56
CA LYS A 22 -16.32 8.98 0.77
C LYS A 22 -15.09 9.89 0.89
N GLY A 23 -14.65 10.51 -0.22
CA GLY A 23 -13.48 11.37 -0.23
C GLY A 23 -12.13 10.63 -0.25
N ARG A 24 -12.12 9.35 -0.61
CA ARG A 24 -10.92 8.54 -0.86
C ARG A 24 -10.74 8.33 -2.36
N ARG A 25 -9.52 8.57 -2.83
CA ARG A 25 -9.08 8.22 -4.19
C ARG A 25 -7.79 7.42 -4.10
N GLY A 26 -7.51 6.57 -5.09
CA GLY A 26 -6.28 5.78 -5.05
C GLY A 26 -5.95 5.08 -6.36
N ALA A 27 -4.72 4.55 -6.41
CA ALA A 27 -4.21 3.72 -7.49
C ALA A 27 -3.09 2.81 -7.00
N THR A 28 -2.93 1.66 -7.63
CA THR A 28 -1.79 0.77 -7.43
C THR A 28 -0.66 1.13 -8.40
N LEU A 29 0.56 1.08 -7.91
CA LEU A 29 1.77 1.41 -8.66
C LEU A 29 2.77 0.27 -8.59
N THR A 30 3.52 0.04 -9.68
CA THR A 30 4.54 -1.01 -9.74
C THR A 30 5.77 -0.58 -10.52
N ARG A 31 6.94 -1.05 -10.09
CA ARG A 31 8.19 -0.96 -10.83
C ARG A 31 8.46 -2.29 -11.52
N VAL A 32 8.17 -2.35 -12.82
CA VAL A 32 8.38 -3.56 -13.60
C VAL A 32 9.86 -3.91 -13.66
N ASP A 33 10.18 -5.17 -13.43
CA ASP A 33 11.52 -5.74 -13.55
C ASP A 33 11.62 -6.53 -14.86
N GLU A 34 12.57 -6.17 -15.73
CA GLU A 34 12.72 -6.80 -17.05
C GLU A 34 13.05 -8.29 -16.96
N ALA A 35 13.79 -8.71 -15.94
CA ALA A 35 14.18 -10.10 -15.76
C ALA A 35 13.11 -10.93 -15.05
N ASN A 36 12.49 -10.37 -13.99
CA ASN A 36 11.57 -11.09 -13.10
C ASN A 36 10.09 -10.89 -13.48
N GLY A 37 9.73 -9.75 -14.06
CA GLY A 37 8.36 -9.44 -14.47
C GLY A 37 7.73 -8.33 -13.64
N VAL A 38 6.42 -8.43 -13.40
CA VAL A 38 5.61 -7.41 -12.73
C VAL A 38 5.43 -7.77 -11.25
N PRO A 39 5.95 -6.96 -10.30
CA PRO A 39 5.70 -7.16 -8.88
C PRO A 39 4.21 -7.11 -8.55
N LEU A 40 3.70 -8.13 -7.88
CA LEU A 40 2.32 -8.24 -7.42
C LEU A 40 2.26 -7.98 -5.91
N VAL A 41 1.37 -7.09 -5.49
CA VAL A 41 0.88 -7.02 -4.11
C VAL A 41 -0.63 -7.00 -4.17
N ARG A 42 -1.25 -8.14 -3.89
CA ARG A 42 -2.73 -8.27 -3.93
C ARG A 42 -3.39 -7.31 -2.96
N THR A 43 -4.53 -6.77 -3.36
CA THR A 43 -5.32 -5.86 -2.54
C THR A 43 -6.76 -6.30 -2.47
N THR A 44 -7.44 -5.97 -1.37
CA THR A 44 -8.89 -6.13 -1.22
C THR A 44 -9.69 -4.93 -1.74
N THR A 45 -9.01 -3.80 -1.99
CA THR A 45 -9.66 -2.64 -2.62
C THR A 45 -9.96 -2.96 -4.08
N GLN A 46 -11.20 -2.71 -4.49
CA GLN A 46 -11.64 -2.95 -5.86
C GLN A 46 -11.31 -1.72 -6.71
N TYR A 47 -10.23 -1.82 -7.47
CA TYR A 47 -9.87 -0.88 -8.52
C TYR A 47 -10.42 -1.38 -9.85
N SER A 48 -10.72 -0.46 -10.78
CA SER A 48 -11.16 -0.75 -12.14
C SER A 48 -10.06 -0.54 -13.18
N SER A 49 -9.09 0.33 -12.88
CA SER A 49 -7.96 0.62 -13.77
C SER A 49 -6.75 -0.28 -13.43
N PRO A 50 -6.01 -0.74 -14.46
CA PRO A 50 -4.80 -1.52 -14.24
C PRO A 50 -3.78 -0.80 -13.36
N THR A 51 -2.91 -1.58 -12.71
CA THR A 51 -1.76 -1.05 -12.00
C THR A 51 -0.91 -0.16 -12.91
N GLN A 52 -0.49 1.00 -12.43
CA GLN A 52 0.30 1.96 -13.20
C GLN A 52 1.79 1.80 -12.91
N ARG A 53 2.63 2.09 -13.91
CA ARG A 53 4.09 2.01 -13.74
C ARG A 53 4.61 3.16 -12.89
N PHE A 54 5.64 2.90 -12.10
CA PHE A 54 6.40 3.97 -11.45
C PHE A 54 6.85 5.00 -12.48
N ARG A 55 6.67 6.28 -12.13
CA ARG A 55 7.27 7.41 -12.85
C ARG A 55 8.52 7.91 -12.10
N ALA A 56 9.29 8.78 -12.72
CA ALA A 56 10.52 9.32 -12.13
C ALA A 56 10.35 9.90 -10.70
N VAL A 57 9.20 10.49 -10.38
CA VAL A 57 8.92 10.99 -9.03
C VAL A 57 8.81 9.84 -8.01
N HIS A 58 8.18 8.74 -8.38
CA HIS A 58 8.05 7.55 -7.51
C HIS A 58 9.41 6.88 -7.27
N GLU A 59 10.23 6.75 -8.34
CA GLU A 59 11.58 6.17 -8.26
C GLU A 59 12.48 7.02 -7.35
N ARG A 60 12.50 8.35 -7.55
CA ARG A 60 13.29 9.26 -6.70
C ARG A 60 12.86 9.19 -5.24
N LEU A 61 11.54 9.21 -4.98
CA LEU A 61 11.01 9.16 -3.63
C LEU A 61 11.35 7.83 -2.95
N ALA A 62 11.15 6.71 -3.65
CA ALA A 62 11.50 5.37 -3.16
C ALA A 62 13.00 5.27 -2.81
N GLN A 63 13.88 5.76 -3.68
CA GLN A 63 15.31 5.80 -3.44
C GLN A 63 15.68 6.66 -2.23
N GLN A 64 15.14 7.88 -2.15
CA GLN A 64 15.40 8.77 -1.01
C GLN A 64 14.94 8.16 0.31
N ILE A 65 13.77 7.50 0.34
CA ILE A 65 13.29 6.80 1.54
C ILE A 65 14.25 5.69 1.93
N GLN A 66 14.65 4.87 0.95
CA GLN A 66 15.57 3.76 1.17
C GLN A 66 16.90 4.23 1.76
N GLU A 67 17.49 5.29 1.20
CA GLU A 67 18.77 5.85 1.66
C GLU A 67 18.67 6.46 3.07
N HIS A 68 17.64 7.30 3.34
CA HIS A 68 17.50 7.99 4.62
C HIS A 68 17.10 7.07 5.78
N ALA A 69 16.32 6.04 5.50
CA ALA A 69 15.90 5.05 6.50
C ALA A 69 16.82 3.83 6.57
N ALA A 70 17.92 3.82 5.80
CA ALA A 70 18.88 2.69 5.71
C ALA A 70 18.17 1.34 5.44
N ILE A 71 17.18 1.34 4.56
CA ILE A 71 16.40 0.14 4.22
C ILE A 71 17.21 -0.74 3.27
N PRO A 72 17.47 -2.01 3.61
CA PRO A 72 18.40 -2.87 2.86
C PRO A 72 17.85 -3.33 1.51
N VAL A 73 16.52 -3.33 1.32
CA VAL A 73 15.86 -3.82 0.10
C VAL A 73 15.01 -2.71 -0.50
N GLY A 74 15.17 -2.48 -1.81
CA GLY A 74 14.43 -1.43 -2.52
C GLY A 74 12.97 -1.78 -2.73
N PHE A 75 12.15 -0.73 -2.86
CA PHE A 75 10.71 -0.85 -3.14
C PHE A 75 10.45 -1.11 -4.62
N ASN A 76 9.49 -1.98 -4.91
CA ASN A 76 9.07 -2.32 -6.27
C ASN A 76 7.55 -2.22 -6.49
N ASN A 77 6.80 -1.90 -5.45
CA ASN A 77 5.34 -1.75 -5.48
C ASN A 77 4.94 -0.58 -4.57
N ALA A 78 3.85 0.09 -4.90
CA ALA A 78 3.28 1.10 -4.02
C ALA A 78 1.76 1.23 -4.20
N LEU A 79 1.12 1.78 -3.18
CA LEU A 79 -0.25 2.25 -3.20
C LEU A 79 -0.21 3.78 -3.01
N ILE A 80 -0.75 4.54 -3.97
CA ILE A 80 -0.92 5.97 -3.83
C ILE A 80 -2.38 6.27 -3.53
N GLU A 81 -2.63 7.07 -2.49
CA GLU A 81 -3.97 7.42 -2.05
C GLU A 81 -4.07 8.90 -1.70
N SER A 82 -5.21 9.49 -1.99
CA SER A 82 -5.54 10.85 -1.57
C SER A 82 -6.84 10.83 -0.77
N TYR A 83 -6.81 11.49 0.40
CA TYR A 83 -7.94 11.60 1.31
C TYR A 83 -8.32 13.06 1.52
N THR A 84 -9.59 13.40 1.26
CA THR A 84 -10.16 14.67 1.71
C THR A 84 -10.58 14.58 3.18
N ASN A 85 -11.02 15.69 3.76
CA ASN A 85 -11.54 15.71 5.14
C ASN A 85 -12.81 14.85 5.33
N ALA A 86 -13.50 14.48 4.24
CA ALA A 86 -14.64 13.56 4.30
C ALA A 86 -14.24 12.13 4.66
N TYR A 87 -12.99 11.71 4.32
CA TYR A 87 -12.47 10.40 4.69
C TYR A 87 -11.71 10.48 6.02
N ARG A 88 -12.45 10.34 7.12
CA ARG A 88 -11.93 10.59 8.47
C ARG A 88 -11.12 9.45 9.06
N ILE A 89 -11.48 8.21 8.74
CA ILE A 89 -10.87 7.03 9.34
C ILE A 89 -10.74 5.90 8.32
N MET A 90 -9.55 5.34 8.22
CA MET A 90 -9.28 4.06 7.56
C MET A 90 -9.43 2.93 8.59
N GLY A 91 -10.09 1.85 8.22
CA GLY A 91 -10.27 0.69 9.11
C GLY A 91 -8.94 0.10 9.58
N SER A 92 -8.89 -0.32 10.84
CA SER A 92 -7.70 -0.94 11.44
C SER A 92 -7.39 -2.28 10.76
N HIS A 93 -6.15 -2.44 10.26
CA HIS A 93 -5.70 -3.63 9.54
C HIS A 93 -4.17 -3.75 9.57
N SER A 94 -3.67 -4.94 9.27
CA SER A 94 -2.29 -5.15 8.81
C SER A 94 -2.26 -5.07 7.28
N ASP A 95 -1.18 -4.62 6.69
CA ASP A 95 -0.97 -4.80 5.25
C ASP A 95 -0.90 -6.29 4.94
N GLN A 96 -1.49 -6.69 3.81
CA GLN A 96 -1.50 -8.09 3.40
C GLN A 96 -0.08 -8.57 3.05
N ALA A 97 0.45 -9.47 3.86
CA ALA A 97 1.82 -9.94 3.74
C ALA A 97 2.01 -11.11 2.74
N LEU A 98 0.94 -11.60 2.10
CA LEU A 98 0.99 -12.73 1.16
C LEU A 98 2.11 -12.58 0.11
N ASP A 99 2.17 -11.41 -0.49
CA ASP A 99 3.10 -11.11 -1.58
C ASP A 99 4.33 -10.30 -1.13
N LEU A 100 4.41 -9.88 0.14
CA LEU A 100 5.51 -9.06 0.65
C LEU A 100 6.74 -9.92 0.96
N ALA A 101 7.91 -9.40 0.67
CA ALA A 101 9.18 -10.00 1.07
C ALA A 101 9.34 -9.94 2.60
N ASP A 102 9.69 -11.06 3.22
CA ASP A 102 9.63 -11.23 4.68
C ASP A 102 10.56 -10.27 5.43
N GLU A 103 11.77 -10.03 4.93
CA GLU A 103 12.77 -9.13 5.53
C GLU A 103 12.69 -7.69 5.00
N SER A 104 11.55 -7.31 4.43
CA SER A 104 11.36 -5.99 3.85
C SER A 104 10.62 -5.03 4.77
N PHE A 105 10.43 -3.81 4.28
CA PHE A 105 9.77 -2.72 4.98
C PHE A 105 8.56 -2.22 4.21
N ILE A 106 7.62 -1.65 4.96
CA ILE A 106 6.52 -0.85 4.47
C ILE A 106 6.84 0.59 4.83
N ALA A 107 6.79 1.51 3.87
CA ALA A 107 7.08 2.92 4.10
C ALA A 107 5.92 3.79 3.64
N VAL A 108 5.32 4.52 4.56
CA VAL A 108 4.23 5.46 4.31
C VAL A 108 4.80 6.87 4.21
N PHE A 109 4.90 7.39 3.00
CA PHE A 109 5.18 8.80 2.75
C PHE A 109 3.88 9.61 2.86
N SER A 110 3.95 10.81 3.42
CA SER A 110 2.81 11.70 3.63
C SER A 110 3.10 13.12 3.19
N CYS A 111 2.20 13.72 2.42
CA CYS A 111 2.19 15.14 2.14
C CYS A 111 0.76 15.70 2.09
N TYR A 112 0.64 17.03 2.12
CA TYR A 112 -0.63 17.75 2.18
C TYR A 112 -0.69 18.85 1.15
N GLN A 113 -1.88 19.14 0.67
CA GLN A 113 -2.12 20.33 -0.16
C GLN A 113 -1.88 21.61 0.62
N HIS A 114 -2.28 21.63 1.90
CA HIS A 114 -2.10 22.74 2.85
C HIS A 114 -1.34 22.24 4.07
N PRO A 115 0.02 22.39 4.09
CA PRO A 115 0.89 21.81 5.12
C PRO A 115 0.68 22.35 6.54
N GLU A 116 0.13 23.55 6.68
CA GLU A 116 -0.12 24.26 7.94
C GLU A 116 -1.27 23.69 8.77
N VAL A 117 -2.06 22.80 8.18
CA VAL A 117 -3.22 22.17 8.86
C VAL A 117 -2.75 20.96 9.67
N SER A 118 -3.44 20.70 10.79
CA SER A 118 -3.16 19.55 11.66
C SER A 118 -3.07 18.23 10.88
N PRO A 119 -1.98 17.46 11.07
CA PRO A 119 -1.77 16.23 10.33
C PRO A 119 -2.73 15.11 10.76
N ARG A 120 -2.94 14.15 9.85
CA ARG A 120 -3.51 12.84 10.20
C ARG A 120 -2.54 12.09 11.11
N LYS A 121 -3.06 11.10 11.82
CA LYS A 121 -2.27 10.20 12.65
C LYS A 121 -2.30 8.80 12.09
N LEU A 122 -1.16 8.12 12.12
CA LEU A 122 -1.04 6.70 11.95
C LEU A 122 -1.05 6.07 13.34
N ILE A 123 -2.07 5.29 13.64
CA ILE A 123 -2.25 4.64 14.93
C ILE A 123 -1.94 3.16 14.78
N PHE A 124 -1.04 2.65 15.60
CA PHE A 124 -0.71 1.24 15.70
C PHE A 124 -1.42 0.62 16.91
N GLU A 125 -2.04 -0.54 16.68
CA GLU A 125 -2.73 -1.33 17.69
C GLU A 125 -2.11 -2.72 17.73
N SER A 126 -1.61 -3.15 18.88
CA SER A 126 -1.09 -4.51 19.03
C SER A 126 -2.17 -5.55 18.75
N LYS A 127 -1.78 -6.67 18.15
CA LYS A 127 -2.65 -7.86 18.06
C LYS A 127 -2.64 -8.65 19.35
N ASP A 128 -1.62 -8.48 20.18
CA ASP A 128 -1.55 -9.08 21.51
C ASP A 128 -2.29 -8.19 22.50
N SER A 129 -3.11 -8.81 23.37
CA SER A 129 -4.04 -8.12 24.28
C SER A 129 -3.36 -7.28 25.37
N ASP A 130 -2.08 -7.49 25.62
CA ASP A 130 -1.36 -6.96 26.78
C ASP A 130 -0.42 -5.77 26.45
N SER A 131 -0.44 -5.26 25.23
CA SER A 131 0.41 -4.13 24.85
C SER A 131 -0.39 -2.93 24.37
N ASP A 132 0.01 -1.75 24.85
CA ASP A 132 -0.56 -0.48 24.43
C ASP A 132 -0.23 -0.19 22.96
N GLY A 133 -1.18 0.43 22.28
CA GLY A 133 -0.93 1.02 20.96
C GLY A 133 -0.17 2.33 21.08
N PHE A 134 0.28 2.84 19.95
CA PHE A 134 0.93 4.16 19.86
C PHE A 134 0.49 4.89 18.59
N GLU A 135 0.68 6.20 18.56
CA GLU A 135 0.32 7.02 17.42
C GLU A 135 1.52 7.83 16.91
N ILE A 136 1.57 8.04 15.60
CA ILE A 136 2.59 8.83 14.93
C ILE A 136 1.88 9.88 14.05
N PRO A 137 2.15 11.18 14.22
CA PRO A 137 1.62 12.20 13.33
C PRO A 137 2.22 12.02 11.92
N LEU A 138 1.37 11.97 10.90
CA LEU A 138 1.77 11.95 9.49
C LEU A 138 1.99 13.40 9.02
N VAL A 139 3.10 14.00 9.40
CA VAL A 139 3.38 15.40 9.06
C VAL A 139 3.72 15.57 7.58
N HIS A 140 3.65 16.80 7.06
CA HIS A 140 3.97 17.08 5.66
C HIS A 140 5.41 16.70 5.32
N ASN A 141 5.60 16.02 4.17
CA ASN A 141 6.89 15.51 3.69
C ASN A 141 7.62 14.58 4.68
N SER A 142 6.85 13.81 5.44
CA SER A 142 7.38 12.81 6.35
C SER A 142 7.22 11.38 5.83
N VAL A 143 8.00 10.47 6.43
CA VAL A 143 7.94 9.03 6.17
C VAL A 143 7.86 8.31 7.50
N VAL A 144 6.95 7.33 7.57
CA VAL A 144 6.93 6.31 8.63
C VAL A 144 7.28 4.98 7.97
N ALA A 145 8.38 4.37 8.41
CA ALA A 145 8.80 3.06 7.91
C ALA A 145 8.78 2.03 9.04
N PHE A 146 8.26 0.84 8.75
CA PHE A 146 8.20 -0.29 9.67
C PHE A 146 8.40 -1.60 8.92
N SER A 147 8.96 -2.60 9.60
CA SER A 147 9.23 -3.90 8.99
C SER A 147 7.95 -4.70 8.73
N VAL A 148 8.01 -5.66 7.79
CA VAL A 148 6.95 -6.64 7.59
C VAL A 148 6.73 -7.48 8.86
N GLU A 149 7.78 -7.70 9.66
CA GLU A 149 7.66 -8.33 10.97
C GLU A 149 6.80 -7.49 11.95
N SER A 150 7.03 -6.17 12.00
CA SER A 150 6.16 -5.27 12.79
C SER A 150 4.71 -5.29 12.28
N ASN A 151 4.50 -5.35 10.95
CA ASN A 151 3.17 -5.47 10.36
C ASN A 151 2.45 -6.77 10.77
N ARG A 152 3.17 -7.87 11.06
CA ARG A 152 2.60 -9.11 11.60
C ARG A 152 2.11 -8.94 13.04
N ARG A 153 2.76 -8.10 13.83
CA ARG A 153 2.45 -7.89 15.27
C ARG A 153 1.44 -6.80 15.52
N PHE A 154 1.32 -5.84 14.61
CA PHE A 154 0.45 -4.67 14.77
C PHE A 154 -0.53 -4.54 13.61
N LYS A 155 -1.74 -4.08 13.94
CA LYS A 155 -2.65 -3.43 12.99
C LYS A 155 -2.38 -1.94 13.01
N HIS A 156 -2.72 -1.27 11.92
CA HIS A 156 -2.64 0.18 11.87
C HIS A 156 -3.88 0.78 11.19
N LYS A 157 -4.11 2.07 11.47
CA LYS A 157 -5.17 2.87 10.87
C LYS A 157 -4.72 4.32 10.71
N ILE A 158 -5.26 5.01 9.70
CA ILE A 158 -5.04 6.45 9.53
C ILE A 158 -6.30 7.19 9.97
N VAL A 159 -6.13 8.19 10.84
CA VAL A 159 -7.25 8.94 11.45
C VAL A 159 -7.03 10.44 11.25
N LEU A 160 -8.12 11.15 11.00
CA LEU A 160 -8.21 12.61 11.09
C LEU A 160 -9.04 12.96 12.34
N ASP A 161 -8.38 13.31 13.44
CA ASP A 161 -9.03 13.57 14.72
C ASP A 161 -9.84 14.87 14.70
N ALA A 162 -9.25 15.96 14.22
CA ALA A 162 -9.88 17.27 14.17
C ALA A 162 -10.31 17.59 12.75
N VAL A 163 -11.57 17.99 12.58
CA VAL A 163 -12.01 18.59 11.32
C VAL A 163 -11.51 20.04 11.34
N ALA A 164 -10.47 20.31 10.54
CA ALA A 164 -10.06 21.68 10.30
C ALA A 164 -11.20 22.45 9.64
N ALA A 165 -11.30 23.75 9.93
CA ALA A 165 -12.30 24.64 9.34
C ALA A 165 -12.13 24.78 7.81
N ALA A 166 -10.94 24.50 7.28
CA ALA A 166 -10.63 24.51 5.85
C ALA A 166 -10.49 23.09 5.30
N ASP A 167 -11.00 22.87 4.09
CA ASP A 167 -10.79 21.63 3.36
C ASP A 167 -9.30 21.44 3.08
N ASN A 168 -8.83 20.20 3.29
CA ASN A 168 -7.47 19.79 2.98
C ASN A 168 -7.45 18.43 2.32
N GLN A 169 -6.42 18.18 1.54
CA GLN A 169 -6.14 16.88 0.99
C GLN A 169 -4.80 16.37 1.55
N TRP A 170 -4.84 15.16 2.09
CA TRP A 170 -3.67 14.35 2.36
C TRP A 170 -3.41 13.45 1.16
N LEU A 171 -2.15 13.30 0.80
CA LEU A 171 -1.71 12.34 -0.17
C LEU A 171 -0.64 11.45 0.50
N GLY A 172 -0.88 10.15 0.45
CA GLY A 172 0.03 9.12 0.94
C GLY A 172 0.51 8.21 -0.17
N VAL A 173 1.79 7.82 -0.09
CA VAL A 173 2.35 6.76 -0.92
C VAL A 173 2.89 5.68 0.01
N THR A 174 2.27 4.50 -0.02
CA THR A 174 2.70 3.35 0.77
C THR A 174 3.55 2.44 -0.10
N PHE A 175 4.86 2.53 0.07
CA PHE A 175 5.83 1.71 -0.65
C PHE A 175 6.01 0.35 0.00
N ARG A 176 6.21 -0.67 -0.82
CA ARG A 176 6.38 -2.08 -0.41
C ARG A 176 7.38 -2.80 -1.31
N THR A 177 7.88 -3.93 -0.85
CA THR A 177 8.69 -4.84 -1.65
C THR A 177 7.94 -6.16 -1.84
N SER A 178 7.50 -6.41 -3.06
CA SER A 178 6.89 -7.68 -3.43
C SER A 178 7.95 -8.75 -3.67
N LYS A 179 7.68 -9.98 -3.23
CA LYS A 179 8.39 -11.21 -3.57
C LYS A 179 7.72 -12.01 -4.68
N THR A 180 6.48 -11.65 -5.05
CA THR A 180 5.69 -12.32 -6.08
C THR A 180 5.76 -11.52 -7.38
N PHE A 181 6.20 -12.15 -8.45
CA PHE A 181 6.31 -11.51 -9.77
C PHE A 181 5.43 -12.22 -10.77
N LEU A 182 4.66 -11.46 -11.55
CA LEU A 182 3.82 -11.98 -12.61
C LEU A 182 4.50 -11.87 -13.96
N ARG A 183 4.29 -12.87 -14.81
CA ARG A 183 4.62 -12.83 -16.24
C ARG A 183 3.34 -12.84 -17.04
N PHE A 184 3.19 -11.89 -17.94
CA PHE A 184 2.04 -11.82 -18.86
C PHE A 184 2.38 -12.48 -20.18
N ARG A 185 1.57 -13.48 -20.59
CA ARG A 185 1.70 -14.18 -21.86
C ARG A 185 0.30 -14.50 -22.41
N ASP A 186 0.10 -14.28 -23.71
CA ASP A 186 -1.16 -14.58 -24.40
C ASP A 186 -2.41 -14.03 -23.67
N GLY A 187 -2.30 -12.80 -23.13
CA GLY A 187 -3.38 -12.14 -22.40
C GLY A 187 -3.65 -12.69 -21.00
N HIS A 188 -2.74 -13.50 -20.42
CA HIS A 188 -2.90 -14.11 -19.10
C HIS A 188 -1.72 -13.81 -18.18
N ALA A 189 -2.01 -13.70 -16.87
CA ALA A 189 -1.01 -13.56 -15.82
C ALA A 189 -0.56 -14.91 -15.27
N TYR A 190 0.75 -15.11 -15.12
CA TYR A 190 1.35 -16.35 -14.58
C TYR A 190 2.23 -16.04 -13.39
N LEU A 191 2.09 -16.85 -12.35
CA LEU A 191 2.93 -16.84 -11.16
C LEU A 191 4.33 -17.40 -11.46
N PRO A 192 5.35 -17.15 -10.61
CA PRO A 192 6.73 -17.57 -10.86
C PRO A 192 6.89 -19.08 -11.10
N GLN A 193 6.09 -19.91 -10.41
CA GLN A 193 6.08 -21.38 -10.55
C GLN A 193 5.35 -21.86 -11.81
N GLY A 194 4.87 -20.95 -12.68
CA GLY A 194 4.21 -21.28 -13.94
C GLY A 194 2.69 -21.49 -13.84
N ALA A 195 2.10 -21.48 -12.66
CA ALA A 195 0.66 -21.52 -12.50
C ALA A 195 0.01 -20.23 -13.02
N ARG A 196 -1.12 -20.36 -13.72
CA ARG A 196 -1.92 -19.19 -14.13
C ARG A 196 -2.59 -18.58 -12.90
N LEU A 197 -2.46 -17.26 -12.75
CA LEU A 197 -3.26 -16.49 -11.80
C LEU A 197 -4.68 -16.33 -12.34
N THR A 198 -5.68 -16.65 -11.53
CA THR A 198 -7.10 -16.61 -11.93
C THR A 198 -7.90 -15.69 -11.02
N SER A 199 -9.04 -15.19 -11.50
CA SER A 199 -10.03 -14.57 -10.63
C SER A 199 -10.60 -15.60 -9.65
N ALA A 200 -10.79 -15.19 -8.40
CA ALA A 200 -11.36 -16.03 -7.36
C ALA A 200 -12.84 -16.32 -7.63
N ASP A 201 -13.22 -17.59 -7.56
CA ASP A 201 -14.62 -17.97 -7.45
C ASP A 201 -15.20 -17.61 -6.07
N ASP A 202 -16.48 -17.89 -5.85
CA ASP A 202 -17.17 -17.52 -4.61
C ASP A 202 -16.62 -18.22 -3.36
N GLU A 203 -16.14 -19.47 -3.49
CA GLU A 203 -15.54 -20.22 -2.39
C GLU A 203 -14.14 -19.67 -2.07
N GLN A 204 -13.31 -19.49 -3.08
CA GLN A 204 -11.99 -18.88 -2.98
C GLN A 204 -12.05 -17.47 -2.42
N ARG A 205 -13.04 -16.67 -2.81
CA ARG A 205 -13.27 -15.34 -2.26
C ARG A 205 -13.60 -15.36 -0.77
N ARG A 206 -14.49 -16.27 -0.34
CA ARG A 206 -14.80 -16.46 1.09
C ARG A 206 -13.56 -16.90 1.87
N GLU A 207 -12.80 -17.85 1.33
CA GLU A 207 -11.54 -18.32 1.92
C GLU A 207 -10.53 -17.18 2.06
N PHE A 208 -10.32 -16.39 1.00
CA PHE A 208 -9.40 -15.25 1.02
C PHE A 208 -9.73 -14.26 2.14
N TYR A 209 -11.01 -13.88 2.30
CA TYR A 209 -11.41 -12.98 3.37
C TYR A 209 -11.33 -13.62 4.76
N ARG A 210 -11.46 -14.94 4.87
CA ARG A 210 -11.20 -15.68 6.10
C ARG A 210 -9.71 -15.61 6.47
N LEU A 211 -8.82 -15.84 5.52
CA LEU A 211 -7.36 -15.71 5.71
C LEU A 211 -6.96 -14.29 6.09
N ARG A 212 -7.54 -13.28 5.46
CA ARG A 212 -7.33 -11.87 5.82
C ARG A 212 -7.74 -11.55 7.26
N ARG A 213 -8.86 -12.10 7.72
CA ARG A 213 -9.28 -11.93 9.12
C ARG A 213 -8.31 -12.60 10.08
N ARG A 214 -7.81 -13.77 9.74
CA ARG A 214 -6.80 -14.45 10.54
C ARG A 214 -5.52 -13.62 10.61
N GLU A 215 -4.99 -13.18 9.50
CA GLU A 215 -3.81 -12.30 9.47
C GLU A 215 -3.98 -11.05 10.33
N ASN A 216 -5.16 -10.44 10.34
CA ASN A 216 -5.43 -9.25 11.17
C ASN A 216 -5.52 -9.53 12.67
N ASN A 217 -5.62 -10.79 13.09
CA ASN A 217 -5.80 -11.16 14.50
C ASN A 217 -4.69 -12.04 15.06
N GLU A 218 -3.93 -12.73 14.20
CA GLU A 218 -2.87 -13.67 14.60
C GLU A 218 -1.49 -13.03 14.30
N THR A 219 -0.52 -13.23 15.17
CA THR A 219 0.86 -12.70 15.03
C THR A 219 1.78 -13.64 14.27
N ASP A 220 1.48 -14.94 14.24
CA ASP A 220 2.26 -16.00 13.61
C ASP A 220 1.61 -16.55 12.33
N PHE A 221 0.60 -15.82 11.79
CA PHE A 221 -0.13 -16.23 10.61
C PHE A 221 0.74 -16.25 9.35
N THR A 222 0.64 -17.34 8.59
CA THR A 222 1.26 -17.49 7.27
C THR A 222 0.21 -17.91 6.24
N TYR A 223 0.23 -17.26 5.08
CA TYR A 223 -0.67 -17.63 3.99
C TYR A 223 -0.28 -18.97 3.36
N PRO A 224 -1.26 -19.82 3.00
CA PRO A 224 -1.02 -20.89 2.07
C PRO A 224 -0.70 -20.34 0.67
N PRO A 225 -0.09 -21.13 -0.23
CA PRO A 225 0.05 -20.74 -1.62
C PRO A 225 -1.32 -20.50 -2.28
N LEU A 226 -1.51 -19.30 -2.86
CA LEU A 226 -2.74 -18.95 -3.56
C LEU A 226 -2.45 -18.69 -5.05
N THR A 227 -3.21 -19.35 -5.92
CA THR A 227 -3.12 -19.19 -7.39
C THR A 227 -4.25 -18.33 -7.95
N TYR A 228 -4.98 -17.65 -7.09
CA TYR A 228 -6.08 -16.76 -7.46
C TYR A 228 -5.94 -15.38 -6.79
N THR A 229 -6.68 -14.43 -7.31
CA THR A 229 -6.82 -13.08 -6.73
C THR A 229 -8.28 -12.68 -6.62
N VAL A 230 -8.57 -11.76 -5.67
CA VAL A 230 -9.91 -11.16 -5.51
C VAL A 230 -10.03 -9.82 -6.23
N SER A 231 -8.94 -9.33 -6.84
CA SER A 231 -8.87 -8.07 -7.57
C SER A 231 -8.59 -8.33 -9.05
N GLU A 232 -9.51 -7.96 -9.92
CA GLU A 232 -9.40 -8.19 -11.37
C GLU A 232 -8.21 -7.45 -12.01
N ILE A 233 -7.77 -6.34 -11.43
CA ILE A 233 -6.63 -5.58 -11.95
C ILE A 233 -5.32 -6.36 -11.89
N ASP A 234 -5.19 -7.33 -10.99
CA ASP A 234 -4.01 -8.19 -10.88
C ASP A 234 -3.84 -9.11 -12.11
N LEU A 235 -4.91 -9.30 -12.89
CA LEU A 235 -4.93 -10.08 -14.12
C LEU A 235 -4.58 -9.27 -15.36
N LEU A 236 -4.40 -7.96 -15.21
CA LEU A 236 -4.12 -7.03 -16.30
C LEU A 236 -2.65 -6.60 -16.29
N PRO A 237 -2.01 -6.47 -17.46
CA PRO A 237 -0.67 -5.91 -17.54
C PRO A 237 -0.66 -4.45 -17.08
N PRO A 238 0.41 -3.97 -16.42
CA PRO A 238 0.50 -2.59 -15.96
C PRO A 238 0.64 -1.61 -17.13
N VAL A 239 0.04 -0.43 -16.98
CA VAL A 239 0.06 0.68 -17.95
C VAL A 239 1.07 1.74 -17.59
#